data_e1340709a3aeca5ace85068ddd6cd262
#
_entry.id   e1340709a3aeca5ace85068ddd6cd262
#
_cell.length_a   1.000
_cell.length_b   1.000
_cell.length_c   1.000
_cell.angle_alpha   90.00
_cell.angle_beta   90.00
_cell.angle_gamma   90.00
#
_symmetry.space_group_name_H-M   'P 1'
#
loop_
_entity.id
_entity.type
_entity.pdbx_description
1 polymer ?
#
loop_
_entity_poly.entity_id
_entity_poly.type
_entity_poly.pdbx_seq_one_letter_code
_entity_poly.pdbx_strand_id
1 'polypeptide(L)'
;MTSVLASGVVAILISIFAGPRFIVLLRRYKVGQRIRDEGPVGHQTKSGTPTMGGLLIILATLVPYAIFSSYGARSLAVIGVMVGCGLIGFLDDYLSVIRRRSLGLQGRWKLLGQVLISAGICFVAVREGISTSVFVPIADTHLDLGAGWYVLVFLIVVGASNAVNLTDGLDGLAAGTSVIAMLAFTAMCVIGFQVGQRALSVPGMENTAIGSGLFDLQSQTSETLDLAILAAALLGACVGFLWFNSHPAEVFMGDTGSLALGGALAGFAIFTKTELLLPLIGGIFVAEAGSVIIQVISFRRFGRRVFLMAPVHHHFEMKAWSETKIMFRFLIVASIFSSIAFVLYYVRFDQYV
;
A
#
# COMPACT_ATOMS: atom_id res chain seq x y z
N MET A 1 17.26 4.14 -14.32
CA MET A 1 17.56 4.28 -12.86
C MET A 1 17.41 5.71 -12.36
N THR A 2 17.93 6.71 -13.07
CA THR A 2 17.78 8.14 -12.70
C THR A 2 16.32 8.55 -12.52
N SER A 3 15.40 8.11 -13.41
CA SER A 3 13.98 8.41 -13.34
C SER A 3 13.32 7.85 -12.05
N VAL A 4 13.74 6.67 -11.58
CA VAL A 4 13.24 6.06 -10.33
C VAL A 4 13.65 6.91 -9.12
N LEU A 5 14.93 7.27 -9.03
CA LEU A 5 15.41 8.12 -7.93
C LEU A 5 14.81 9.53 -7.99
N ALA A 6 14.75 10.11 -9.19
CA ALA A 6 14.17 11.44 -9.38
C ALA A 6 12.69 11.48 -8.98
N SER A 7 11.91 10.45 -9.36
CA SER A 7 10.49 10.38 -8.99
C SER A 7 10.27 10.36 -7.47
N GLY A 8 11.08 9.58 -6.74
CA GLY A 8 11.03 9.55 -5.28
C GLY A 8 11.37 10.90 -4.65
N VAL A 9 12.48 11.52 -5.08
CA VAL A 9 12.90 12.83 -4.58
C VAL A 9 11.86 13.92 -4.88
N VAL A 10 11.34 13.96 -6.10
CA VAL A 10 10.30 14.94 -6.49
C VAL A 10 9.03 14.74 -5.66
N ALA A 11 8.62 13.49 -5.40
CA ALA A 11 7.47 13.20 -4.53
C ALA A 11 7.67 13.69 -3.10
N ILE A 12 8.87 13.48 -2.50
CA ILE A 12 9.22 14.02 -1.18
C ILE A 12 9.07 15.55 -1.18
N LEU A 13 9.69 16.21 -2.16
CA LEU A 13 9.67 17.67 -2.25
C LEU A 13 8.24 18.22 -2.42
N ILE A 14 7.43 17.60 -3.28
CA ILE A 14 6.02 17.99 -3.44
C ILE A 14 5.29 17.85 -2.11
N SER A 15 5.42 16.72 -1.40
CA SER A 15 4.75 16.51 -0.12
C SER A 15 5.16 17.55 0.92
N ILE A 16 6.47 17.84 1.06
CA ILE A 16 6.98 18.79 2.05
C ILE A 16 6.58 20.22 1.71
N PHE A 17 6.72 20.67 0.47
CA PHE A 17 6.45 22.07 0.11
C PHE A 17 4.96 22.37 -0.11
N ALA A 18 4.17 21.42 -0.58
CA ALA A 18 2.74 21.58 -0.72
C ALA A 18 1.99 21.35 0.60
N GLY A 19 2.55 20.52 1.50
CA GLY A 19 1.93 20.11 2.76
C GLY A 19 1.38 21.26 3.61
N PRO A 20 2.16 22.31 3.93
CA PRO A 20 1.67 23.41 4.77
C PRO A 20 0.44 24.12 4.18
N ARG A 21 0.45 24.38 2.85
CA ARG A 21 -0.69 25.01 2.17
C ARG A 21 -1.90 24.08 2.16
N PHE A 22 -1.67 22.79 1.96
CA PHE A 22 -2.71 21.77 1.96
C PHE A 22 -3.36 21.63 3.35
N ILE A 23 -2.57 21.61 4.43
CA ILE A 23 -3.07 21.58 5.82
C ILE A 23 -3.92 22.82 6.13
N VAL A 24 -3.47 24.01 5.71
CA VAL A 24 -4.26 25.25 5.87
C VAL A 24 -5.58 25.16 5.12
N LEU A 25 -5.57 24.60 3.91
CA LEU A 25 -6.78 24.39 3.11
C LEU A 25 -7.77 23.47 3.83
N LEU A 26 -7.32 22.31 4.33
CA LEU A 26 -8.14 21.37 5.10
C LEU A 26 -8.74 22.02 6.35
N ARG A 27 -7.94 22.79 7.10
CA ARG A 27 -8.40 23.53 8.28
C ARG A 27 -9.50 24.55 7.91
N ARG A 28 -9.33 25.28 6.79
CA ARG A 28 -10.31 26.26 6.29
C ARG A 28 -11.66 25.61 5.99
N TYR A 29 -11.67 24.41 5.43
CA TYR A 29 -12.89 23.66 5.14
C TYR A 29 -13.43 22.88 6.35
N LYS A 30 -12.82 23.02 7.54
CA LYS A 30 -13.21 22.33 8.78
C LYS A 30 -13.30 20.82 8.62
N VAL A 31 -12.40 20.25 7.82
CA VAL A 31 -12.26 18.80 7.61
C VAL A 31 -11.48 18.22 8.79
N GLY A 32 -12.08 18.20 9.97
CA GLY A 32 -11.49 17.65 11.20
C GLY A 32 -12.08 16.31 11.56
N GLN A 33 -11.25 15.39 12.01
CA GLN A 33 -11.69 14.07 12.47
C GLN A 33 -12.45 14.20 13.80
N ARG A 34 -13.57 13.50 13.91
CA ARG A 34 -14.28 13.30 15.19
C ARG A 34 -13.79 12.01 15.82
N ILE A 35 -13.25 12.14 17.01
CA ILE A 35 -12.76 11.01 17.79
C ILE A 35 -13.99 10.30 18.40
N ARG A 36 -13.96 8.97 18.42
CA ARG A 36 -14.97 8.15 19.08
C ARG A 36 -14.83 8.30 20.59
N ASP A 37 -15.93 8.48 21.29
CA ASP A 37 -15.95 8.61 22.76
C ASP A 37 -15.44 7.34 23.48
N GLU A 38 -15.43 6.20 22.77
CA GLU A 38 -15.01 4.89 23.28
C GLU A 38 -13.49 4.62 23.15
N GLY A 39 -12.72 5.58 22.59
CA GLY A 39 -11.27 5.46 22.39
C GLY A 39 -10.44 5.75 23.65
N PRO A 40 -9.11 5.46 23.64
CA PRO A 40 -8.21 5.83 24.72
C PRO A 40 -8.26 7.33 25.04
N VAL A 41 -8.20 7.69 26.33
CA VAL A 41 -8.36 9.08 26.82
C VAL A 41 -7.37 10.06 26.15
N GLY A 42 -6.16 9.59 25.78
CA GLY A 42 -5.15 10.37 25.09
C GLY A 42 -5.58 10.86 23.69
N HIS A 43 -6.52 10.21 23.04
CA HIS A 43 -6.98 10.60 21.71
C HIS A 43 -7.87 11.86 21.71
N GLN A 44 -8.46 12.23 22.84
CA GLN A 44 -9.32 13.42 22.94
C GLN A 44 -8.53 14.72 22.66
N THR A 45 -7.22 14.75 22.93
CA THR A 45 -6.35 15.90 22.64
C THR A 45 -6.12 16.11 21.13
N LYS A 46 -6.36 15.09 20.32
CA LYS A 46 -6.22 15.11 18.85
C LYS A 46 -7.44 15.68 18.12
N SER A 47 -8.50 16.07 18.87
CA SER A 47 -9.71 16.66 18.29
C SER A 47 -9.39 17.97 17.56
N GLY A 48 -9.82 18.07 16.30
CA GLY A 48 -9.58 19.25 15.46
C GLY A 48 -8.38 19.14 14.50
N THR A 49 -7.56 18.09 14.60
CA THR A 49 -6.54 17.80 13.59
C THR A 49 -7.25 17.47 12.25
N PRO A 50 -6.86 18.12 11.13
CA PRO A 50 -7.47 17.84 9.84
C PRO A 50 -7.20 16.40 9.38
N THR A 51 -8.18 15.79 8.73
CA THR A 51 -8.09 14.48 8.08
C THR A 51 -8.06 14.62 6.56
N MET A 52 -8.05 13.51 5.80
CA MET A 52 -7.93 13.45 4.34
C MET A 52 -6.54 13.82 3.81
N GLY A 53 -5.50 13.70 4.63
CA GLY A 53 -4.11 13.91 4.22
C GLY A 53 -3.65 12.97 3.11
N GLY A 54 -4.32 11.85 2.93
CA GLY A 54 -4.09 10.91 1.83
C GLY A 54 -4.20 11.51 0.43
N LEU A 55 -4.98 12.57 0.25
CA LEU A 55 -5.02 13.31 -1.02
C LEU A 55 -3.64 13.89 -1.38
N LEU A 56 -2.89 14.38 -0.39
CA LEU A 56 -1.53 14.86 -0.62
C LEU A 56 -0.60 13.74 -1.08
N ILE A 57 -0.71 12.54 -0.48
CA ILE A 57 0.07 11.37 -0.88
C ILE A 57 -0.24 11.00 -2.33
N ILE A 58 -1.53 10.89 -2.69
CA ILE A 58 -1.96 10.54 -4.05
C ILE A 58 -1.42 11.56 -5.05
N LEU A 59 -1.61 12.86 -4.81
CA LEU A 59 -1.15 13.91 -5.71
C LEU A 59 0.37 13.95 -5.84
N ALA A 60 1.11 13.83 -4.72
CA ALA A 60 2.56 13.80 -4.71
C ALA A 60 3.13 12.56 -5.39
N THR A 61 2.37 11.47 -5.50
CA THR A 61 2.73 10.26 -6.26
C THR A 61 2.46 10.45 -7.76
N LEU A 62 1.29 10.95 -8.12
CA LEU A 62 0.87 11.04 -9.51
C LEU A 62 1.67 12.04 -10.33
N VAL A 63 2.10 13.17 -9.75
CA VAL A 63 2.86 14.21 -10.46
C VAL A 63 4.20 13.70 -10.98
N PRO A 64 5.13 13.15 -10.15
CA PRO A 64 6.38 12.64 -10.67
C PRO A 64 6.18 11.40 -11.55
N TYR A 65 5.20 10.54 -11.27
CA TYR A 65 4.86 9.45 -12.18
C TYR A 65 4.52 10.00 -13.58
N ALA A 66 3.68 11.01 -13.69
CA ALA A 66 3.30 11.61 -14.96
C ALA A 66 4.50 12.25 -15.72
N ILE A 67 5.55 12.66 -15.00
CA ILE A 67 6.74 13.28 -15.60
C ILE A 67 7.74 12.23 -16.10
N PHE A 68 7.92 11.14 -15.36
CA PHE A 68 9.03 10.20 -15.57
C PHE A 68 8.64 8.84 -16.15
N SER A 69 7.35 8.50 -16.20
CA SER A 69 6.84 7.21 -16.66
C SER A 69 6.59 7.19 -18.17
N SER A 70 6.62 6.01 -18.74
CA SER A 70 6.16 5.70 -20.10
C SER A 70 4.68 5.31 -20.16
N TYR A 71 3.96 5.36 -19.04
CA TYR A 71 2.54 5.03 -18.90
C TYR A 71 2.20 3.56 -19.22
N GLY A 72 3.02 2.63 -18.77
CA GLY A 72 2.79 1.21 -18.93
C GLY A 72 1.47 0.75 -18.30
N ALA A 73 0.82 -0.25 -18.91
CA ALA A 73 -0.52 -0.69 -18.51
C ALA A 73 -0.55 -1.25 -17.09
N ARG A 74 0.51 -1.94 -16.64
CA ARG A 74 0.61 -2.51 -15.28
C ARG A 74 0.67 -1.42 -14.23
N SER A 75 1.50 -0.39 -14.43
CA SER A 75 1.61 0.73 -13.51
C SER A 75 0.35 1.59 -13.49
N LEU A 76 -0.31 1.80 -14.64
CA LEU A 76 -1.62 2.46 -14.71
C LEU A 76 -2.71 1.67 -13.99
N ALA A 77 -2.67 0.34 -14.04
CA ALA A 77 -3.60 -0.49 -13.27
C ALA A 77 -3.37 -0.36 -11.76
N VAL A 78 -2.10 -0.32 -11.29
CA VAL A 78 -1.79 -0.05 -9.87
C VAL A 78 -2.33 1.32 -9.46
N ILE A 79 -2.15 2.35 -10.28
CA ILE A 79 -2.73 3.69 -10.06
C ILE A 79 -4.25 3.60 -10.00
N GLY A 80 -4.87 2.84 -10.91
CA GLY A 80 -6.32 2.63 -10.93
C GLY A 80 -6.84 2.02 -9.63
N VAL A 81 -6.15 1.01 -9.08
CA VAL A 81 -6.50 0.43 -7.77
C VAL A 81 -6.25 1.41 -6.63
N MET A 82 -5.11 2.09 -6.62
CA MET A 82 -4.76 3.09 -5.62
C MET A 82 -5.79 4.22 -5.58
N VAL A 83 -6.08 4.84 -6.72
CA VAL A 83 -7.04 5.93 -6.82
C VAL A 83 -8.46 5.45 -6.57
N GLY A 84 -8.84 4.27 -7.08
CA GLY A 84 -10.15 3.68 -6.84
C GLY A 84 -10.43 3.43 -5.36
N CYS A 85 -9.49 2.79 -4.64
CA CYS A 85 -9.57 2.60 -3.20
C CYS A 85 -9.54 3.95 -2.45
N GLY A 86 -8.70 4.88 -2.91
CA GLY A 86 -8.64 6.24 -2.38
C GLY A 86 -9.96 7.01 -2.55
N LEU A 87 -10.67 6.85 -3.67
CA LEU A 87 -11.99 7.43 -3.87
C LEU A 87 -13.05 6.84 -2.93
N ILE A 88 -12.99 5.52 -2.67
CA ILE A 88 -13.86 4.91 -1.66
C ILE A 88 -13.59 5.54 -0.29
N GLY A 89 -12.31 5.69 0.08
CA GLY A 89 -11.91 6.34 1.33
C GLY A 89 -12.30 7.81 1.38
N PHE A 90 -12.13 8.54 0.28
CA PHE A 90 -12.55 9.93 0.16
C PHE A 90 -14.06 10.10 0.39
N LEU A 91 -14.86 9.23 -0.19
CA LEU A 91 -16.32 9.24 0.02
C LEU A 91 -16.66 8.92 1.48
N ASP A 92 -15.93 8.02 2.12
CA ASP A 92 -16.11 7.71 3.54
C ASP A 92 -15.79 8.91 4.43
N ASP A 93 -14.59 9.49 4.28
CA ASP A 93 -14.16 10.67 5.03
C ASP A 93 -15.11 11.85 4.81
N TYR A 94 -15.50 12.11 3.55
CA TYR A 94 -16.40 13.20 3.18
C TYR A 94 -17.78 13.05 3.81
N LEU A 95 -18.38 11.84 3.76
CA LEU A 95 -19.66 11.55 4.38
C LEU A 95 -19.59 11.65 5.91
N SER A 96 -18.49 11.22 6.52
CA SER A 96 -18.24 11.33 7.94
C SER A 96 -18.20 12.79 8.41
N VAL A 97 -17.48 13.64 7.66
CA VAL A 97 -17.37 15.08 7.92
C VAL A 97 -18.75 15.79 7.77
N ILE A 98 -19.46 15.58 6.65
CA ILE A 98 -20.74 16.24 6.39
C ILE A 98 -21.82 15.80 7.37
N ARG A 99 -21.95 14.50 7.60
CA ARG A 99 -22.98 13.94 8.50
C ARG A 99 -22.65 14.16 9.96
N ARG A 100 -21.46 14.68 10.26
CA ARG A 100 -20.97 14.88 11.63
C ARG A 100 -21.09 13.60 12.50
N ARG A 101 -20.84 12.43 11.91
CA ARG A 101 -20.91 11.12 12.56
C ARG A 101 -19.58 10.39 12.37
N SER A 102 -19.25 9.48 13.29
CA SER A 102 -18.07 8.63 13.17
C SER A 102 -18.22 7.49 12.14
N LEU A 103 -19.42 7.30 11.59
CA LEU A 103 -19.75 6.31 10.57
C LEU A 103 -19.97 7.05 9.23
N GLY A 104 -19.05 6.86 8.29
CA GLY A 104 -19.13 7.36 6.92
C GLY A 104 -19.93 6.44 6.00
N LEU A 105 -19.25 5.81 5.05
CA LEU A 105 -19.84 4.90 4.07
C LEU A 105 -20.15 3.54 4.70
N GLN A 106 -21.32 2.97 4.41
CA GLN A 106 -21.68 1.63 4.90
C GLN A 106 -20.73 0.58 4.27
N GLY A 107 -20.31 -0.42 5.07
CA GLY A 107 -19.34 -1.44 4.66
C GLY A 107 -19.71 -2.19 3.36
N ARG A 108 -21.02 -2.40 3.10
CA ARG A 108 -21.50 -3.02 1.84
C ARG A 108 -21.10 -2.23 0.58
N TRP A 109 -21.11 -0.88 0.66
CA TRP A 109 -20.73 -0.03 -0.47
C TRP A 109 -19.22 0.04 -0.65
N LYS A 110 -18.45 0.01 0.47
CA LYS A 110 -16.99 -0.15 0.43
C LYS A 110 -16.64 -1.47 -0.26
N LEU A 111 -17.27 -2.57 0.15
CA LEU A 111 -17.04 -3.89 -0.43
C LEU A 111 -17.41 -3.94 -1.92
N LEU A 112 -18.57 -3.38 -2.31
CA LEU A 112 -18.97 -3.32 -3.72
C LEU A 112 -17.94 -2.58 -4.57
N GLY A 113 -17.46 -1.42 -4.10
CA GLY A 113 -16.40 -0.68 -4.78
C GLY A 113 -15.11 -1.49 -4.93
N GLN A 114 -14.70 -2.19 -3.86
CA GLN A 114 -13.52 -3.06 -3.88
C GLN A 114 -13.69 -4.26 -4.84
N VAL A 115 -14.88 -4.82 -4.97
CA VAL A 115 -15.20 -5.87 -5.97
C VAL A 115 -15.00 -5.34 -7.39
N LEU A 116 -15.53 -4.14 -7.68
CA LEU A 116 -15.40 -3.53 -9.01
C LEU A 116 -13.92 -3.21 -9.33
N ILE A 117 -13.18 -2.69 -8.37
CA ILE A 117 -11.73 -2.43 -8.51
C ILE A 117 -10.97 -3.74 -8.76
N SER A 118 -11.30 -4.82 -8.01
CA SER A 118 -10.69 -6.13 -8.19
C SER A 118 -10.98 -6.72 -9.58
N ALA A 119 -12.19 -6.55 -10.08
CA ALA A 119 -12.53 -6.95 -11.44
C ALA A 119 -11.73 -6.15 -12.48
N GLY A 120 -11.56 -4.85 -12.27
CA GLY A 120 -10.77 -3.98 -13.15
C GLY A 120 -9.30 -4.41 -13.23
N ILE A 121 -8.63 -4.68 -12.11
CA ILE A 121 -7.23 -5.12 -12.11
C ILE A 121 -7.09 -6.52 -12.71
N CYS A 122 -8.04 -7.44 -12.46
CA CYS A 122 -8.07 -8.75 -13.10
C CYS A 122 -8.19 -8.62 -14.63
N PHE A 123 -9.04 -7.71 -15.12
CA PHE A 123 -9.19 -7.47 -16.56
C PHE A 123 -7.87 -6.99 -17.18
N VAL A 124 -7.18 -6.04 -16.56
CA VAL A 124 -5.86 -5.59 -17.05
C VAL A 124 -4.84 -6.72 -16.97
N ALA A 125 -4.77 -7.45 -15.86
CA ALA A 125 -3.83 -8.55 -15.69
C ALA A 125 -3.98 -9.64 -16.79
N VAL A 126 -5.22 -9.98 -17.15
CA VAL A 126 -5.49 -10.92 -18.25
C VAL A 126 -5.01 -10.33 -19.59
N ARG A 127 -5.26 -9.03 -19.84
CA ARG A 127 -4.81 -8.35 -21.07
C ARG A 127 -3.30 -8.32 -21.19
N GLU A 128 -2.60 -8.13 -20.07
CA GLU A 128 -1.14 -8.12 -19.96
C GLU A 128 -0.52 -9.53 -19.91
N GLY A 129 -1.31 -10.59 -20.08
CA GLY A 129 -0.83 -11.97 -20.06
C GLY A 129 -0.26 -12.43 -18.74
N ILE A 130 -0.68 -11.80 -17.62
CA ILE A 130 -0.25 -12.20 -16.28
C ILE A 130 -0.79 -13.61 -15.98
N SER A 131 0.13 -14.53 -15.67
CA SER A 131 -0.21 -15.91 -15.34
C SER A 131 -1.09 -16.00 -14.09
N THR A 132 -2.02 -16.96 -14.07
CA THR A 132 -2.82 -17.34 -12.89
C THR A 132 -2.03 -18.15 -11.85
N SER A 133 -0.77 -18.48 -12.13
CA SER A 133 0.11 -19.13 -11.16
C SER A 133 0.61 -18.14 -10.11
N VAL A 134 0.76 -18.59 -8.88
CA VAL A 134 1.41 -17.84 -7.79
C VAL A 134 2.78 -18.48 -7.48
N PHE A 135 3.75 -17.64 -7.17
CA PHE A 135 5.06 -18.10 -6.74
C PHE A 135 5.04 -18.46 -5.25
N VAL A 136 5.49 -19.67 -4.91
CA VAL A 136 5.63 -20.18 -3.53
C VAL A 136 7.09 -20.08 -3.12
N PRO A 137 7.51 -19.07 -2.35
CA PRO A 137 8.92 -18.71 -2.16
C PRO A 137 9.77 -19.81 -1.49
N ILE A 138 9.18 -20.54 -0.51
CA ILE A 138 9.90 -21.56 0.27
C ILE A 138 10.14 -22.83 -0.55
N ALA A 139 9.17 -23.16 -1.43
CA ALA A 139 9.24 -24.36 -2.25
C ALA A 139 9.87 -24.10 -3.63
N ASP A 140 10.22 -22.84 -3.94
CA ASP A 140 10.74 -22.39 -5.24
C ASP A 140 9.96 -22.97 -6.42
N THR A 141 8.63 -22.90 -6.33
CA THR A 141 7.72 -23.48 -7.31
C THR A 141 6.58 -22.55 -7.64
N HIS A 142 5.93 -22.79 -8.77
CA HIS A 142 4.74 -22.07 -9.18
C HIS A 142 3.51 -22.98 -9.03
N LEU A 143 2.51 -22.47 -8.29
CA LEU A 143 1.21 -23.14 -8.14
C LEU A 143 0.19 -22.43 -9.02
N ASP A 144 -0.31 -23.14 -10.05
CA ASP A 144 -1.40 -22.59 -10.87
C ASP A 144 -2.73 -22.73 -10.13
N LEU A 145 -3.34 -21.59 -9.85
CA LEU A 145 -4.64 -21.50 -9.18
C LEU A 145 -5.81 -21.47 -10.16
N GLY A 146 -5.54 -21.31 -11.46
CA GLY A 146 -6.59 -21.16 -12.48
C GLY A 146 -7.60 -20.07 -12.08
N ALA A 147 -8.90 -20.41 -12.08
CA ALA A 147 -9.95 -19.47 -11.68
C ALA A 147 -9.86 -19.01 -10.22
N GLY A 148 -9.21 -19.77 -9.34
CA GLY A 148 -8.99 -19.40 -7.95
C GLY A 148 -8.11 -18.17 -7.78
N TRP A 149 -7.26 -17.85 -8.77
CA TRP A 149 -6.44 -16.65 -8.76
C TRP A 149 -7.27 -15.35 -8.71
N TYR A 150 -8.40 -15.29 -9.39
CA TYR A 150 -9.29 -14.11 -9.36
C TYR A 150 -9.87 -13.88 -7.95
N VAL A 151 -10.20 -14.97 -7.25
CA VAL A 151 -10.64 -14.90 -5.84
C VAL A 151 -9.50 -14.42 -4.95
N LEU A 152 -8.28 -14.90 -5.19
CA LEU A 152 -7.09 -14.44 -4.46
C LEU A 152 -6.84 -12.94 -4.69
N VAL A 153 -6.92 -12.43 -5.92
CA VAL A 153 -6.80 -11.00 -6.24
C VAL A 153 -7.82 -10.17 -5.47
N PHE A 154 -9.09 -10.62 -5.47
CA PHE A 154 -10.12 -9.96 -4.68
C PHE A 154 -9.78 -9.93 -3.18
N LEU A 155 -9.34 -11.05 -2.60
CA LEU A 155 -8.95 -11.12 -1.19
C LEU A 155 -7.75 -10.23 -0.89
N ILE A 156 -6.79 -10.13 -1.81
CA ILE A 156 -5.61 -9.25 -1.67
C ILE A 156 -6.03 -7.78 -1.67
N VAL A 157 -6.87 -7.35 -2.61
CA VAL A 157 -7.33 -5.94 -2.70
C VAL A 157 -8.14 -5.55 -1.45
N VAL A 158 -9.11 -6.39 -1.08
CA VAL A 158 -9.95 -6.14 0.12
C VAL A 158 -9.11 -6.24 1.38
N GLY A 159 -8.29 -7.29 1.50
CA GLY A 159 -7.45 -7.51 2.67
C GLY A 159 -6.45 -6.40 2.91
N ALA A 160 -5.65 -6.05 1.89
CA ALA A 160 -4.61 -5.03 2.02
C ALA A 160 -5.20 -3.64 2.27
N SER A 161 -6.24 -3.22 1.51
CA SER A 161 -6.84 -1.90 1.70
C SER A 161 -7.43 -1.73 3.11
N ASN A 162 -8.17 -2.72 3.61
CA ASN A 162 -8.73 -2.63 4.95
C ASN A 162 -7.67 -2.84 6.06
N ALA A 163 -6.63 -3.63 5.84
CA ALA A 163 -5.56 -3.84 6.82
C ALA A 163 -4.74 -2.56 7.04
N VAL A 164 -4.40 -1.83 5.97
CA VAL A 164 -3.73 -0.52 6.10
C VAL A 164 -4.65 0.49 6.79
N ASN A 165 -5.95 0.48 6.47
CA ASN A 165 -6.93 1.35 7.13
C ASN A 165 -7.06 1.06 8.63
N LEU A 166 -7.04 -0.20 9.05
CA LEU A 166 -7.03 -0.58 10.47
C LEU A 166 -5.72 -0.18 11.18
N THR A 167 -4.63 -0.04 10.45
CA THR A 167 -3.33 0.37 10.99
C THR A 167 -3.21 1.89 11.19
N ASP A 168 -4.08 2.68 10.52
CA ASP A 168 -4.11 4.16 10.62
C ASP A 168 -4.79 4.64 11.92
N GLY A 169 -4.38 4.07 13.05
CA GLY A 169 -4.89 4.40 14.38
C GLY A 169 -3.93 5.23 15.25
N LEU A 170 -2.63 5.25 14.90
CA LEU A 170 -1.60 6.02 15.59
C LEU A 170 -0.85 6.92 14.61
N ASP A 171 -0.42 8.09 15.12
CA ASP A 171 0.33 9.08 14.35
C ASP A 171 1.58 8.45 13.72
N GLY A 172 1.68 8.51 12.38
CA GLY A 172 2.80 8.00 11.61
C GLY A 172 2.87 6.47 11.42
N LEU A 173 2.00 5.67 12.06
CA LEU A 173 2.11 4.22 12.01
C LEU A 173 1.83 3.67 10.60
N ALA A 174 0.67 3.98 10.03
CA ALA A 174 0.29 3.50 8.70
C ALA A 174 1.21 4.06 7.60
N ALA A 175 1.56 5.34 7.66
CA ALA A 175 2.49 5.95 6.72
C ALA A 175 3.89 5.35 6.83
N GLY A 176 4.42 5.19 8.03
CA GLY A 176 5.76 4.64 8.28
C GLY A 176 5.90 3.17 7.87
N THR A 177 4.91 2.34 8.18
CA THR A 177 4.89 0.93 7.74
C THR A 177 4.74 0.83 6.22
N SER A 178 3.98 1.74 5.58
CA SER A 178 3.87 1.82 4.13
C SER A 178 5.18 2.24 3.47
N VAL A 179 5.97 3.14 4.08
CA VAL A 179 7.33 3.50 3.60
C VAL A 179 8.20 2.25 3.52
N ILE A 180 8.20 1.41 4.56
CA ILE A 180 9.00 0.18 4.59
C ILE A 180 8.55 -0.81 3.51
N ALA A 181 7.24 -1.01 3.37
CA ALA A 181 6.68 -1.89 2.34
C ALA A 181 6.99 -1.37 0.92
N MET A 182 6.85 -0.07 0.68
CA MET A 182 7.15 0.54 -0.61
C MET A 182 8.64 0.53 -0.94
N LEU A 183 9.53 0.61 0.06
CA LEU A 183 10.96 0.44 -0.14
C LEU A 183 11.28 -0.95 -0.69
N ALA A 184 10.66 -2.00 -0.13
CA ALA A 184 10.81 -3.35 -0.64
C ALA A 184 10.27 -3.50 -2.07
N PHE A 185 9.07 -2.99 -2.36
CA PHE A 185 8.52 -3.03 -3.73
C PHE A 185 9.37 -2.24 -4.72
N THR A 186 9.90 -1.07 -4.33
CA THR A 186 10.82 -0.30 -5.18
C THR A 186 12.05 -1.13 -5.51
N ALA A 187 12.67 -1.76 -4.52
CA ALA A 187 13.84 -2.61 -4.72
C ALA A 187 13.53 -3.83 -5.59
N MET A 188 12.39 -4.51 -5.35
CA MET A 188 11.94 -5.64 -6.16
C MET A 188 11.72 -5.27 -7.63
N CYS A 189 11.04 -4.14 -7.89
CA CYS A 189 10.83 -3.66 -9.26
C CYS A 189 12.15 -3.26 -9.94
N VAL A 190 13.08 -2.63 -9.20
CA VAL A 190 14.40 -2.28 -9.72
C VAL A 190 15.20 -3.53 -10.10
N ILE A 191 15.18 -4.57 -9.28
CA ILE A 191 15.85 -5.84 -9.59
C ILE A 191 15.21 -6.48 -10.83
N GLY A 192 13.89 -6.56 -10.88
CA GLY A 192 13.17 -7.11 -12.05
C GLY A 192 13.52 -6.37 -13.33
N PHE A 193 13.61 -5.02 -13.28
CA PHE A 193 14.07 -4.22 -14.41
C PHE A 193 15.53 -4.52 -14.82
N GLN A 194 16.43 -4.64 -13.85
CA GLN A 194 17.84 -4.96 -14.13
C GLN A 194 18.02 -6.34 -14.75
N VAL A 195 17.29 -7.33 -14.26
CA VAL A 195 17.27 -8.70 -14.83
C VAL A 195 16.76 -8.66 -16.27
N GLY A 196 15.66 -7.96 -16.54
CA GLY A 196 15.13 -7.76 -17.90
C GLY A 196 16.14 -7.09 -18.83
N GLN A 197 16.84 -6.03 -18.37
CA GLN A 197 17.87 -5.35 -19.16
C GLN A 197 19.08 -6.25 -19.46
N ARG A 198 19.51 -7.08 -18.52
CA ARG A 198 20.59 -8.05 -18.75
C ARG A 198 20.17 -9.11 -19.76
N ALA A 199 18.96 -9.63 -19.66
CA ALA A 199 18.41 -10.59 -20.63
C ALA A 199 18.40 -10.01 -22.04
N LEU A 200 18.03 -8.74 -22.21
CA LEU A 200 18.08 -8.04 -23.51
C LEU A 200 19.52 -7.82 -24.05
N SER A 201 20.52 -7.80 -23.18
CA SER A 201 21.92 -7.57 -23.57
C SER A 201 22.69 -8.84 -23.94
N VAL A 202 22.10 -10.04 -23.83
CA VAL A 202 22.75 -11.30 -24.20
C VAL A 202 22.95 -11.39 -25.70
N PRO A 203 24.20 -11.53 -26.21
CA PRO A 203 24.46 -11.66 -27.65
C PRO A 203 23.79 -12.90 -28.23
N GLY A 204 23.13 -12.75 -29.36
CA GLY A 204 22.44 -13.84 -30.05
C GLY A 204 20.95 -13.98 -29.72
N MET A 205 20.44 -13.29 -28.72
CA MET A 205 19.01 -13.26 -28.44
C MET A 205 18.21 -12.58 -29.55
N GLU A 206 18.85 -11.63 -30.26
CA GLU A 206 18.28 -11.01 -31.46
C GLU A 206 17.99 -12.01 -32.59
N ASN A 207 18.73 -13.12 -32.64
CA ASN A 207 18.59 -14.16 -33.69
C ASN A 207 17.68 -15.32 -33.28
N THR A 208 17.49 -15.54 -31.98
CA THR A 208 16.65 -16.63 -31.44
C THR A 208 15.22 -16.20 -31.17
N ALA A 209 14.99 -14.93 -30.85
CA ALA A 209 13.68 -14.35 -30.69
C ALA A 209 13.19 -13.77 -32.04
N ILE A 210 12.75 -14.63 -32.95
CA ILE A 210 12.10 -14.20 -34.21
C ILE A 210 10.90 -13.29 -33.84
N GLY A 211 11.12 -11.99 -33.92
CA GLY A 211 10.09 -10.94 -33.94
C GLY A 211 9.29 -10.70 -32.65
N SER A 212 8.50 -11.62 -32.18
CA SER A 212 7.56 -11.41 -31.06
C SER A 212 8.20 -11.49 -29.66
N GLY A 213 9.11 -12.42 -29.44
CA GLY A 213 9.68 -12.65 -28.11
C GLY A 213 10.59 -11.53 -27.60
N LEU A 214 11.40 -10.88 -28.48
CA LEU A 214 12.25 -9.75 -28.12
C LEU A 214 11.39 -8.51 -27.80
N PHE A 215 10.35 -8.27 -28.59
CA PHE A 215 9.41 -7.18 -28.37
C PHE A 215 8.67 -7.36 -27.05
N ASP A 216 8.23 -8.58 -26.73
CA ASP A 216 7.56 -8.91 -25.48
C ASP A 216 8.49 -8.69 -24.26
N LEU A 217 9.75 -9.12 -24.34
CA LEU A 217 10.72 -8.94 -23.27
C LEU A 217 11.05 -7.44 -23.05
N GLN A 218 11.18 -6.67 -24.14
CA GLN A 218 11.41 -5.23 -24.05
C GLN A 218 10.22 -4.50 -23.43
N SER A 219 8.99 -4.88 -23.84
CA SER A 219 7.76 -4.36 -23.26
C SER A 219 7.66 -4.67 -21.77
N GLN A 220 7.88 -5.90 -21.36
CA GLN A 220 7.84 -6.31 -19.94
C GLN A 220 8.90 -5.58 -19.11
N THR A 221 10.08 -5.35 -19.66
CA THR A 221 11.15 -4.61 -18.99
C THR A 221 10.76 -3.15 -18.80
N SER A 222 10.15 -2.50 -19.80
CA SER A 222 9.64 -1.12 -19.71
C SER A 222 8.51 -1.01 -18.65
N GLU A 223 7.57 -1.95 -18.65
CA GLU A 223 6.49 -2.04 -17.66
C GLU A 223 7.04 -2.13 -16.22
N THR A 224 8.11 -2.91 -16.04
CA THR A 224 8.74 -3.07 -14.72
C THR A 224 9.45 -1.78 -14.27
N LEU A 225 10.04 -1.01 -15.20
CA LEU A 225 10.59 0.31 -14.90
C LEU A 225 9.53 1.29 -14.45
N ASP A 226 8.38 1.31 -15.11
CA ASP A 226 7.25 2.18 -14.74
C ASP A 226 6.68 1.81 -13.36
N LEU A 227 6.63 0.52 -13.02
CA LEU A 227 6.31 0.08 -11.66
C LEU A 227 7.34 0.57 -10.64
N ALA A 228 8.64 0.52 -10.97
CA ALA A 228 9.69 1.04 -10.08
C ALA A 228 9.58 2.55 -9.86
N ILE A 229 9.27 3.32 -10.92
CA ILE A 229 9.03 4.77 -10.85
C ILE A 229 7.84 5.07 -9.95
N LEU A 230 6.73 4.35 -10.13
CA LEU A 230 5.52 4.53 -9.30
C LEU A 230 5.77 4.16 -7.83
N ALA A 231 6.47 3.04 -7.58
CA ALA A 231 6.81 2.61 -6.22
C ALA A 231 7.69 3.64 -5.50
N ALA A 232 8.72 4.16 -6.20
CA ALA A 232 9.60 5.19 -5.67
C ALA A 232 8.86 6.52 -5.42
N ALA A 233 7.94 6.92 -6.32
CA ALA A 233 7.11 8.09 -6.14
C ALA A 233 6.20 7.95 -4.90
N LEU A 234 5.54 6.80 -4.74
CA LEU A 234 4.68 6.54 -3.60
C LEU A 234 5.48 6.45 -2.28
N LEU A 235 6.65 5.81 -2.31
CA LEU A 235 7.60 5.83 -1.19
C LEU A 235 7.95 7.27 -0.79
N GLY A 236 8.36 8.09 -1.76
CA GLY A 236 8.71 9.48 -1.52
C GLY A 236 7.54 10.32 -1.00
N ALA A 237 6.34 10.12 -1.55
CA ALA A 237 5.13 10.79 -1.08
C ALA A 237 4.81 10.45 0.39
N CYS A 238 4.95 9.18 0.79
CA CYS A 238 4.75 8.75 2.17
C CYS A 238 5.82 9.32 3.12
N VAL A 239 7.11 9.33 2.70
CA VAL A 239 8.20 9.93 3.48
C VAL A 239 7.95 11.42 3.71
N GLY A 240 7.58 12.17 2.64
CA GLY A 240 7.27 13.58 2.78
C GLY A 240 6.00 13.85 3.58
N PHE A 241 5.00 12.97 3.52
CA PHE A 241 3.78 13.06 4.35
C PHE A 241 4.08 12.83 5.83
N LEU A 242 5.00 11.91 6.18
CA LEU A 242 5.42 11.66 7.55
C LEU A 242 5.99 12.90 8.24
N TRP A 243 6.50 13.87 7.50
CA TRP A 243 6.96 15.15 8.07
C TRP A 243 5.86 15.85 8.89
N PHE A 244 4.62 15.71 8.46
CA PHE A 244 3.44 16.32 9.10
C PHE A 244 2.59 15.33 9.89
N ASN A 245 2.71 14.04 9.61
CA ASN A 245 1.92 12.98 10.24
C ASN A 245 2.64 12.30 11.41
N SER A 246 3.95 12.56 11.62
CA SER A 246 4.67 12.09 12.80
C SER A 246 4.11 12.70 14.09
N HIS A 247 4.20 11.94 15.18
CA HIS A 247 3.63 12.36 16.47
C HIS A 247 4.35 13.60 17.07
N PRO A 248 3.62 14.66 17.49
CA PRO A 248 2.17 14.86 17.36
C PRO A 248 1.74 15.30 15.96
N ALA A 249 0.77 14.60 15.35
CA ALA A 249 0.39 14.81 13.96
C ALA A 249 -0.30 16.16 13.71
N GLU A 250 0.13 16.86 12.65
CA GLU A 250 -0.50 18.08 12.15
C GLU A 250 -1.65 17.80 11.17
N VAL A 251 -1.66 16.58 10.59
CA VAL A 251 -2.69 16.09 9.65
C VAL A 251 -2.78 14.57 9.73
N PHE A 252 -4.00 14.04 9.69
CA PHE A 252 -4.26 12.61 9.60
C PHE A 252 -4.40 12.16 8.15
N MET A 253 -3.99 10.92 7.88
CA MET A 253 -4.09 10.33 6.55
C MET A 253 -5.55 10.15 6.12
N GLY A 254 -6.39 9.65 7.01
CA GLY A 254 -7.79 9.31 6.77
C GLY A 254 -7.98 8.05 5.93
N ASP A 255 -9.24 7.67 5.76
CA ASP A 255 -9.62 6.53 4.92
C ASP A 255 -9.19 6.73 3.47
N THR A 256 -9.13 7.99 3.00
CA THR A 256 -8.64 8.37 1.67
C THR A 256 -7.23 7.85 1.40
N GLY A 257 -6.31 8.04 2.34
CA GLY A 257 -4.92 7.64 2.16
C GLY A 257 -4.68 6.18 2.50
N SER A 258 -5.24 5.70 3.60
CA SER A 258 -5.01 4.34 4.07
C SER A 258 -5.57 3.28 3.12
N LEU A 259 -6.79 3.48 2.57
CA LEU A 259 -7.33 2.58 1.55
C LEU A 259 -6.55 2.67 0.24
N ALA A 260 -6.10 3.88 -0.17
CA ALA A 260 -5.27 4.06 -1.36
C ALA A 260 -3.93 3.32 -1.25
N LEU A 261 -3.23 3.45 -0.13
CA LEU A 261 -1.96 2.76 0.12
C LEU A 261 -2.12 1.24 0.10
N GLY A 262 -3.15 0.72 0.78
CA GLY A 262 -3.43 -0.70 0.78
C GLY A 262 -3.80 -1.22 -0.63
N GLY A 263 -4.55 -0.45 -1.40
CA GLY A 263 -4.84 -0.74 -2.80
C GLY A 263 -3.57 -0.76 -3.67
N ALA A 264 -2.67 0.21 -3.48
CA ALA A 264 -1.38 0.22 -4.18
C ALA A 264 -0.53 -1.01 -3.85
N LEU A 265 -0.40 -1.37 -2.55
CA LEU A 265 0.30 -2.58 -2.12
C LEU A 265 -0.26 -3.84 -2.79
N ALA A 266 -1.59 -3.95 -2.87
CA ALA A 266 -2.26 -5.04 -3.58
C ALA A 266 -1.88 -5.07 -5.07
N GLY A 267 -1.95 -3.92 -5.74
CA GLY A 267 -1.60 -3.80 -7.15
C GLY A 267 -0.15 -4.18 -7.43
N PHE A 268 0.80 -3.68 -6.62
CA PHE A 268 2.21 -4.08 -6.74
C PHE A 268 2.39 -5.58 -6.57
N ALA A 269 1.80 -6.19 -5.54
CA ALA A 269 1.93 -7.63 -5.29
C ALA A 269 1.44 -8.48 -6.47
N ILE A 270 0.36 -8.08 -7.13
CA ILE A 270 -0.21 -8.78 -8.29
C ILE A 270 0.73 -8.70 -9.50
N PHE A 271 1.22 -7.49 -9.85
CA PHE A 271 2.05 -7.31 -11.04
C PHE A 271 3.53 -7.69 -10.85
N THR A 272 4.03 -7.76 -9.62
CA THR A 272 5.37 -8.29 -9.31
C THR A 272 5.36 -9.79 -9.00
N LYS A 273 4.18 -10.45 -9.04
CA LYS A 273 4.01 -11.87 -8.71
C LYS A 273 4.51 -12.22 -7.31
N THR A 274 4.19 -11.34 -6.37
CA THR A 274 4.58 -11.47 -4.95
C THR A 274 3.36 -11.59 -4.04
N GLU A 275 2.26 -12.16 -4.56
CA GLU A 275 0.99 -12.31 -3.86
C GLU A 275 1.16 -13.00 -2.50
N LEU A 276 1.98 -14.08 -2.45
CA LEU A 276 2.25 -14.81 -1.21
C LEU A 276 3.32 -14.17 -0.33
N LEU A 277 4.12 -13.24 -0.86
CA LEU A 277 5.06 -12.44 -0.07
C LEU A 277 4.40 -11.20 0.55
N LEU A 278 3.27 -10.74 0.00
CA LEU A 278 2.56 -9.56 0.51
C LEU A 278 2.26 -9.64 2.02
N PRO A 279 1.81 -10.78 2.59
CA PRO A 279 1.62 -10.90 4.04
C PRO A 279 2.88 -10.69 4.87
N LEU A 280 4.07 -10.97 4.32
CA LEU A 280 5.36 -10.67 4.96
C LEU A 280 5.75 -9.21 4.74
N ILE A 281 5.66 -8.70 3.51
CA ILE A 281 5.94 -7.28 3.21
C ILE A 281 5.10 -6.38 4.10
N GLY A 282 3.82 -6.72 4.25
CA GLY A 282 2.84 -6.02 5.07
C GLY A 282 2.61 -6.64 6.45
N GLY A 283 3.63 -7.26 7.07
CA GLY A 283 3.47 -8.06 8.30
C GLY A 283 2.76 -7.34 9.44
N ILE A 284 2.99 -6.05 9.62
CA ILE A 284 2.28 -5.24 10.62
C ILE A 284 0.80 -5.07 10.24
N PHE A 285 0.48 -4.81 8.97
CA PHE A 285 -0.90 -4.70 8.52
C PHE A 285 -1.67 -6.00 8.75
N VAL A 286 -1.01 -7.15 8.50
CA VAL A 286 -1.58 -8.47 8.79
C VAL A 286 -1.79 -8.68 10.28
N ALA A 287 -0.84 -8.27 11.13
CA ALA A 287 -0.97 -8.38 12.59
C ALA A 287 -2.14 -7.51 13.11
N GLU A 288 -2.28 -6.28 12.60
CA GLU A 288 -3.39 -5.38 12.97
C GLU A 288 -4.74 -5.97 12.57
N ALA A 289 -4.93 -6.31 11.31
CA ALA A 289 -6.17 -6.90 10.82
C ALA A 289 -6.46 -8.26 11.48
N GLY A 290 -5.44 -9.12 11.60
CA GLY A 290 -5.53 -10.42 12.27
C GLY A 290 -5.98 -10.30 13.73
N SER A 291 -5.46 -9.32 14.46
CA SER A 291 -5.87 -9.08 15.84
C SER A 291 -7.36 -8.74 15.96
N VAL A 292 -7.89 -7.96 15.01
CA VAL A 292 -9.33 -7.63 14.97
C VAL A 292 -10.16 -8.88 14.66
N ILE A 293 -9.76 -9.67 13.66
CA ILE A 293 -10.45 -10.91 13.28
C ILE A 293 -10.48 -11.89 14.47
N ILE A 294 -9.32 -12.12 15.11
CA ILE A 294 -9.20 -13.01 16.28
C ILE A 294 -10.09 -12.51 17.42
N GLN A 295 -10.05 -11.20 17.71
CA GLN A 295 -10.86 -10.61 18.78
C GLN A 295 -12.35 -10.79 18.53
N VAL A 296 -12.81 -10.51 17.29
CA VAL A 296 -14.24 -10.63 16.93
C VAL A 296 -14.71 -12.08 16.99
N ILE A 297 -13.93 -13.02 16.45
CA ILE A 297 -14.28 -14.45 16.49
C ILE A 297 -14.32 -14.95 17.94
N SER A 298 -13.28 -14.64 18.73
CA SER A 298 -13.20 -15.07 20.14
C SER A 298 -14.35 -14.52 20.97
N PHE A 299 -14.67 -13.23 20.80
CA PHE A 299 -15.75 -12.60 21.55
C PHE A 299 -17.13 -13.15 21.16
N ARG A 300 -17.38 -13.30 19.85
CA ARG A 300 -18.67 -13.84 19.37
C ARG A 300 -18.87 -15.33 19.70
N ARG A 301 -17.79 -16.13 19.64
CA ARG A 301 -17.89 -17.59 19.83
C ARG A 301 -17.77 -18.02 21.28
N PHE A 302 -16.94 -17.33 22.07
CA PHE A 302 -16.55 -17.75 23.41
C PHE A 302 -16.85 -16.70 24.50
N GLY A 303 -17.35 -15.51 24.17
CA GLY A 303 -17.59 -14.41 25.10
C GLY A 303 -16.32 -13.85 25.77
N ARG A 304 -15.14 -14.16 25.23
CA ARG A 304 -13.85 -13.79 25.83
C ARG A 304 -13.05 -12.87 24.93
N ARG A 305 -12.39 -11.88 25.51
CA ARG A 305 -11.42 -11.02 24.83
C ARG A 305 -10.05 -11.68 24.86
N VAL A 306 -9.37 -11.72 23.67
CA VAL A 306 -7.96 -12.15 23.55
C VAL A 306 -7.03 -10.98 23.83
N PHE A 307 -7.35 -9.82 23.23
CA PHE A 307 -6.62 -8.57 23.43
C PHE A 307 -7.43 -7.64 24.34
N LEU A 308 -6.75 -6.76 25.08
CA LEU A 308 -7.42 -5.72 25.87
C LEU A 308 -8.29 -4.85 24.98
N MET A 309 -7.77 -4.48 23.80
CA MET A 309 -8.45 -3.79 22.71
C MET A 309 -7.84 -4.24 21.38
N ALA A 310 -8.61 -4.21 20.29
CA ALA A 310 -8.13 -4.44 18.92
C ALA A 310 -8.53 -3.23 18.06
N PRO A 311 -7.72 -2.88 17.06
CA PRO A 311 -6.45 -3.49 16.58
C PRO A 311 -5.33 -3.55 17.63
N VAL A 312 -4.24 -4.31 17.35
CA VAL A 312 -3.24 -4.68 18.38
C VAL A 312 -2.43 -3.49 18.92
N HIS A 313 -2.29 -2.39 18.17
CA HIS A 313 -1.64 -1.17 18.71
C HIS A 313 -2.39 -0.64 19.94
N HIS A 314 -3.72 -0.67 19.95
CA HIS A 314 -4.52 -0.28 21.13
C HIS A 314 -4.31 -1.20 22.34
N HIS A 315 -4.01 -2.49 22.11
CA HIS A 315 -3.64 -3.37 23.22
C HIS A 315 -2.40 -2.87 23.97
N PHE A 316 -1.41 -2.35 23.24
CA PHE A 316 -0.19 -1.80 23.84
C PHE A 316 -0.43 -0.42 24.47
N GLU A 317 -1.29 0.41 23.90
CA GLU A 317 -1.72 1.66 24.55
C GLU A 317 -2.40 1.37 25.89
N MET A 318 -3.29 0.37 25.95
CA MET A 318 -3.94 -0.06 27.20
C MET A 318 -2.94 -0.64 28.22
N LYS A 319 -1.73 -1.02 27.77
CA LYS A 319 -0.59 -1.38 28.64
C LYS A 319 0.30 -0.19 28.96
N ALA A 320 -0.18 1.03 28.75
CA ALA A 320 0.53 2.29 29.04
C ALA A 320 1.86 2.46 28.29
N TRP A 321 1.98 1.90 27.06
CA TRP A 321 3.08 2.24 26.18
C TRP A 321 2.78 3.57 25.50
N SER A 322 3.80 4.44 25.36
CA SER A 322 3.66 5.66 24.58
C SER A 322 3.46 5.36 23.09
N GLU A 323 2.72 6.20 22.38
CA GLU A 323 2.50 6.07 20.93
C GLU A 323 3.82 5.95 20.15
N THR A 324 4.80 6.79 20.49
CA THR A 324 6.13 6.76 19.87
C THR A 324 6.84 5.44 20.09
N LYS A 325 6.73 4.83 21.28
CA LYS A 325 7.31 3.52 21.58
C LYS A 325 6.66 2.41 20.76
N ILE A 326 5.32 2.44 20.60
CA ILE A 326 4.59 1.48 19.77
C ILE A 326 5.02 1.66 18.33
N MET A 327 4.97 2.88 17.80
CA MET A 327 5.34 3.22 16.44
C MET A 327 6.74 2.70 16.09
N PHE A 328 7.78 3.07 16.86
CA PHE A 328 9.15 2.64 16.54
C PHE A 328 9.32 1.13 16.59
N ARG A 329 8.70 0.43 17.56
CA ARG A 329 8.77 -1.03 17.63
C ARG A 329 8.08 -1.70 16.47
N PHE A 330 6.94 -1.18 16.03
CA PHE A 330 6.21 -1.69 14.89
C PHE A 330 6.98 -1.45 13.59
N LEU A 331 7.65 -0.29 13.44
CA LEU A 331 8.53 -0.03 12.30
C LEU A 331 9.73 -0.98 12.25
N ILE A 332 10.33 -1.32 13.41
CA ILE A 332 11.41 -2.31 13.48
C ILE A 332 10.89 -3.68 13.03
N VAL A 333 9.73 -4.12 13.54
CA VAL A 333 9.13 -5.40 13.17
C VAL A 333 8.73 -5.40 11.68
N ALA A 334 8.16 -4.32 11.17
CA ALA A 334 7.86 -4.15 9.74
C ALA A 334 9.13 -4.30 8.88
N SER A 335 10.23 -3.65 9.31
CA SER A 335 11.52 -3.75 8.61
C SER A 335 12.06 -5.18 8.58
N ILE A 336 11.96 -5.92 9.68
CA ILE A 336 12.39 -7.33 9.74
C ILE A 336 11.56 -8.19 8.76
N PHE A 337 10.23 -8.10 8.82
CA PHE A 337 9.36 -8.87 7.93
C PHE A 337 9.56 -8.51 6.46
N SER A 338 9.64 -7.23 6.15
CA SER A 338 9.85 -6.74 4.79
C SER A 338 11.24 -7.16 4.24
N SER A 339 12.27 -7.16 5.09
CA SER A 339 13.60 -7.64 4.72
C SER A 339 13.61 -9.14 4.44
N ILE A 340 12.93 -9.95 5.26
CA ILE A 340 12.77 -11.39 5.01
C ILE A 340 12.06 -11.62 3.67
N ALA A 341 10.97 -10.90 3.41
CA ALA A 341 10.23 -10.99 2.14
C ALA A 341 11.13 -10.63 0.95
N PHE A 342 11.93 -9.56 1.09
CA PHE A 342 12.87 -9.14 0.05
C PHE A 342 13.95 -10.19 -0.21
N VAL A 343 14.53 -10.81 0.82
CA VAL A 343 15.51 -11.89 0.66
C VAL A 343 14.89 -13.09 -0.06
N LEU A 344 13.66 -13.50 0.32
CA LEU A 344 12.95 -14.59 -0.35
C LEU A 344 12.63 -14.27 -1.83
N TYR A 345 12.39 -13.02 -2.13
CA TYR A 345 12.23 -12.56 -3.51
C TYR A 345 13.56 -12.57 -4.27
N TYR A 346 14.64 -12.07 -3.65
CA TYR A 346 15.95 -11.93 -4.27
C TYR A 346 16.56 -13.27 -4.64
N VAL A 347 16.49 -14.27 -3.78
CA VAL A 347 17.01 -15.62 -4.02
C VAL A 347 16.47 -16.22 -5.32
N ARG A 348 15.23 -15.89 -5.72
CA ARG A 348 14.65 -16.29 -7.01
C ARG A 348 15.46 -15.80 -8.21
N PHE A 349 16.15 -14.67 -8.08
CA PHE A 349 16.89 -14.02 -9.17
C PHE A 349 18.40 -14.17 -9.05
N ASP A 350 18.91 -14.77 -7.96
CA ASP A 350 20.35 -14.90 -7.71
C ASP A 350 21.09 -15.60 -8.86
N GLN A 351 20.44 -16.54 -9.54
CA GLN A 351 20.96 -17.24 -10.73
C GLN A 351 21.08 -16.33 -11.96
N TYR A 352 20.42 -15.17 -11.98
CA TYR A 352 20.34 -14.24 -13.12
C TYR A 352 21.04 -12.89 -12.85
N VAL A 353 21.47 -12.65 -11.62
CA VAL A 353 22.17 -11.43 -11.18
C VAL A 353 23.66 -11.67 -11.11
#